data_7a1288cac4e7210b2beb201ae07bbd97
#
_entry.id   7a1288cac4e7210b2beb201ae07bbd97
#
_cell.length_a   1.000
_cell.length_b   1.000
_cell.length_c   1.000
_cell.angle_alpha   90.00
_cell.angle_beta   90.00
_cell.angle_gamma   90.00
#
_symmetry.space_group_name_H-M   'P 1'
#
loop_
_entity.id
_entity.type
_entity.pdbx_description
1 polymer ?
#
loop_
_entity_poly.entity_id
_entity_poly.type
_entity_poly.pdbx_seq_one_letter_code
_entity_poly.pdbx_strand_id
1 'polypeptide(L)'
;MPAPPRDPEQIREAHALRAAFAPFATLAELHAHADWPELARRLERLLACVRTAVPDAAAPARETSAGLRVVHWNIEHGNRFDAIAAALGAHAELREADVITLNEVDLGMARSGDRDVAGELANALGLHSVWAPLFLESTRGRDDDLLTAVGTDNTESLFGLAVLSRWPVTGARLVPLPGPEQTLFERERMTGRFVALVCTIAHPVTPFVTATVHLEVHRTRAHRAAQMRVLLDTLAHETGPVLLTGDWNTHTFDRGERHSVLAAAGPLLAWPGGALARRLLHPDAGPARELLFDALRAAGFEWAPYGDHAPTLGMRFSRLGEVHAMPGPLRALASRGLAWVERRSRLRLDWIAARGFDATGASGRTVPGLDGPGRASDHAPIVATLQLPPG
;
A
#
# COMPACT_ATOMS: atom_id res chain seq x y z
N MET A 1 -15.19 20.59 6.95
CA MET A 1 -14.87 21.46 5.78
C MET A 1 -14.62 20.59 4.55
N PRO A 2 -14.80 21.09 3.33
CA PRO A 2 -14.48 20.35 2.14
C PRO A 2 -12.97 20.03 2.07
N ALA A 3 -12.64 18.93 1.44
CA ALA A 3 -11.26 18.58 1.08
C ALA A 3 -10.56 19.76 0.41
N PRO A 4 -9.22 19.88 0.49
CA PRO A 4 -8.50 20.97 -0.15
C PRO A 4 -8.90 21.07 -1.63
N PRO A 5 -9.02 22.29 -2.18
CA PRO A 5 -9.47 22.45 -3.55
C PRO A 5 -8.56 21.68 -4.50
N ARG A 6 -9.17 20.89 -5.37
CA ARG A 6 -8.46 20.16 -6.39
C ARG A 6 -7.89 21.12 -7.43
N ASP A 7 -6.71 20.80 -7.95
CA ASP A 7 -6.07 21.60 -8.98
C ASP A 7 -6.69 21.30 -10.36
N PRO A 8 -7.40 22.27 -10.99
CA PRO A 8 -7.99 22.07 -12.31
C PRO A 8 -6.95 21.80 -13.40
N GLU A 9 -5.70 22.26 -13.23
CA GLU A 9 -4.63 22.00 -14.19
C GLU A 9 -4.16 20.56 -14.10
N GLN A 10 -3.98 20.04 -12.89
CA GLN A 10 -3.66 18.64 -12.64
C GLN A 10 -4.72 17.69 -13.21
N ILE A 11 -6.00 18.02 -13.02
CA ILE A 11 -7.13 17.25 -13.58
C ILE A 11 -7.07 17.25 -15.11
N ARG A 12 -6.90 18.42 -15.75
CA ARG A 12 -6.79 18.49 -17.22
C ARG A 12 -5.61 17.69 -17.75
N GLU A 13 -4.47 17.75 -17.07
CA GLU A 13 -3.28 17.00 -17.45
C GLU A 13 -3.48 15.51 -17.33
N ALA A 14 -4.08 15.03 -16.24
CA ALA A 14 -4.42 13.63 -16.05
C ALA A 14 -5.36 13.10 -17.15
N HIS A 15 -6.42 13.86 -17.48
CA HIS A 15 -7.34 13.51 -18.57
C HIS A 15 -6.63 13.44 -19.92
N ALA A 16 -5.75 14.41 -20.23
CA ALA A 16 -5.01 14.43 -21.50
C ALA A 16 -4.05 13.24 -21.62
N LEU A 17 -3.35 12.87 -20.54
CA LEU A 17 -2.47 11.71 -20.51
C LEU A 17 -3.24 10.39 -20.62
N ARG A 18 -4.37 10.24 -19.91
CA ARG A 18 -5.25 9.07 -20.04
C ARG A 18 -5.72 8.87 -21.49
N ALA A 19 -6.18 9.94 -22.12
CA ALA A 19 -6.61 9.90 -23.52
C ALA A 19 -5.46 9.52 -24.47
N ALA A 20 -4.24 10.03 -24.22
CA ALA A 20 -3.06 9.70 -24.99
C ALA A 20 -2.62 8.23 -24.81
N PHE A 21 -2.80 7.64 -23.63
CA PHE A 21 -2.41 6.25 -23.34
C PHE A 21 -3.47 5.21 -23.77
N ALA A 22 -4.73 5.61 -23.86
CA ALA A 22 -5.85 4.71 -24.16
C ALA A 22 -5.70 3.85 -25.44
N PRO A 23 -5.09 4.34 -26.54
CA PRO A 23 -4.95 3.56 -27.78
C PRO A 23 -3.99 2.37 -27.67
N PHE A 24 -3.04 2.38 -26.73
CA PHE A 24 -1.97 1.38 -26.65
C PHE A 24 -2.38 0.17 -25.84
N ALA A 25 -2.16 -1.03 -26.36
CA ALA A 25 -2.44 -2.28 -25.66
C ALA A 25 -1.31 -2.67 -24.69
N THR A 26 -0.06 -2.36 -25.04
CA THR A 26 1.14 -2.69 -24.27
C THR A 26 1.98 -1.46 -23.98
N LEU A 27 2.75 -1.53 -22.88
CA LEU A 27 3.70 -0.47 -22.53
C LEU A 27 4.80 -0.33 -23.60
N ALA A 28 5.17 -1.43 -24.24
CA ALA A 28 6.15 -1.42 -25.34
C ALA A 28 5.65 -0.61 -26.54
N GLU A 29 4.37 -0.74 -26.92
CA GLU A 29 3.77 0.08 -27.98
C GLU A 29 3.76 1.55 -27.61
N LEU A 30 3.37 1.87 -26.37
CA LEU A 30 3.38 3.24 -25.86
C LEU A 30 4.81 3.83 -25.90
N HIS A 31 5.81 3.09 -25.44
CA HIS A 31 7.20 3.55 -25.43
C HIS A 31 7.82 3.70 -26.84
N ALA A 32 7.32 2.95 -27.81
CA ALA A 32 7.74 3.05 -29.21
C ALA A 32 7.08 4.22 -29.96
N HIS A 33 6.07 4.87 -29.38
CA HIS A 33 5.38 5.99 -30.01
C HIS A 33 6.26 7.23 -30.09
N ALA A 34 6.17 7.97 -31.19
CA ALA A 34 7.01 9.15 -31.43
C ALA A 34 6.87 10.23 -30.34
N ASP A 35 5.68 10.38 -29.77
CA ASP A 35 5.38 11.38 -28.74
C ASP A 35 5.75 10.90 -27.33
N TRP A 36 6.20 9.66 -27.15
CA TRP A 36 6.53 9.13 -25.84
C TRP A 36 7.49 10.00 -25.01
N PRO A 37 8.58 10.56 -25.56
CA PRO A 37 9.48 11.40 -24.76
C PRO A 37 8.78 12.64 -24.15
N GLU A 38 7.78 13.20 -24.81
CA GLU A 38 6.98 14.31 -24.28
C GLU A 38 5.95 13.80 -23.26
N LEU A 39 5.24 12.74 -23.59
CA LEU A 39 4.26 12.11 -22.70
C LEU A 39 4.90 11.64 -21.39
N ALA A 40 6.09 11.05 -21.46
CA ALA A 40 6.86 10.64 -20.28
C ALA A 40 7.21 11.82 -19.38
N ARG A 41 7.71 12.93 -19.96
CA ARG A 41 8.01 14.14 -19.17
C ARG A 41 6.78 14.75 -18.52
N ARG A 42 5.63 14.72 -19.19
CA ARG A 42 4.35 15.17 -18.65
C ARG A 42 3.89 14.26 -17.50
N LEU A 43 3.95 12.95 -17.70
CA LEU A 43 3.65 11.96 -16.65
C LEU A 43 4.56 12.12 -15.43
N GLU A 44 5.87 12.30 -15.64
CA GLU A 44 6.81 12.53 -14.53
C GLU A 44 6.47 13.79 -13.72
N ARG A 45 6.09 14.89 -14.39
CA ARG A 45 5.63 16.09 -13.68
C ARG A 45 4.37 15.84 -12.87
N LEU A 46 3.40 15.14 -13.44
CA LEU A 46 2.17 14.76 -12.75
C LEU A 46 2.47 13.90 -11.51
N LEU A 47 3.33 12.90 -11.65
CA LEU A 47 3.71 11.98 -10.58
C LEU A 47 4.75 12.55 -9.58
N ALA A 48 5.29 13.72 -9.82
CA ALA A 48 6.15 14.43 -8.86
C ALA A 48 5.35 15.27 -7.85
N CYS A 49 4.05 15.46 -8.07
CA CYS A 49 3.18 16.30 -7.24
C CYS A 49 2.85 15.61 -5.92
N VAL A 50 3.63 15.91 -4.87
CA VAL A 50 3.29 15.52 -3.50
C VAL A 50 2.27 16.51 -2.93
N ARG A 51 1.16 16.01 -2.41
CA ARG A 51 0.11 16.81 -1.76
C ARG A 51 0.29 16.78 -0.26
N THR A 52 0.20 17.94 0.36
CA THR A 52 0.24 18.10 1.81
C THR A 52 -1.01 18.81 2.29
N ALA A 53 -1.57 18.38 3.42
CA ALA A 53 -2.66 19.09 4.06
C ALA A 53 -2.43 19.22 5.57
N VAL A 54 -2.90 20.35 6.08
CA VAL A 54 -2.97 20.64 7.51
C VAL A 54 -4.43 20.52 7.90
N PRO A 55 -4.79 19.81 8.99
CA PRO A 55 -6.18 19.64 9.39
C PRO A 55 -6.78 20.99 9.84
N ASP A 56 -8.06 21.17 9.57
CA ASP A 56 -8.81 22.35 10.04
C ASP A 56 -8.89 22.44 11.56
N ALA A 57 -9.03 21.29 12.20
CA ALA A 57 -9.00 21.13 13.66
C ALA A 57 -8.01 20.01 14.00
N ALA A 58 -6.94 20.36 14.70
CA ALA A 58 -5.94 19.39 15.10
C ALA A 58 -6.50 18.39 16.11
N ALA A 59 -6.10 17.12 15.97
CA ALA A 59 -6.39 16.12 16.97
C ALA A 59 -5.86 16.55 18.36
N PRO A 60 -6.53 16.18 19.46
CA PRO A 60 -6.09 16.53 20.80
C PRO A 60 -4.63 16.11 21.04
N ALA A 61 -3.90 16.95 21.78
CA ALA A 61 -2.56 16.58 22.23
C ALA A 61 -2.62 15.30 23.05
N ARG A 62 -1.65 14.42 22.82
CA ARG A 62 -1.50 13.18 23.57
C ARG A 62 -0.24 13.26 24.45
N GLU A 63 -0.26 12.60 25.60
CA GLU A 63 0.94 12.50 26.42
C GLU A 63 2.05 11.74 25.68
N THR A 64 3.17 12.39 25.51
CA THR A 64 4.33 11.82 24.79
C THR A 64 4.99 10.64 25.51
N SER A 65 4.72 10.49 26.83
CA SER A 65 5.17 9.36 27.66
C SER A 65 4.47 8.03 27.33
N ALA A 66 3.32 8.06 26.65
CA ALA A 66 2.53 6.85 26.36
C ALA A 66 3.08 5.99 25.21
N GLY A 67 4.21 6.39 24.61
CA GLY A 67 4.77 5.76 23.40
C GLY A 67 4.09 6.24 22.12
N LEU A 68 4.81 6.08 21.01
CA LEU A 68 4.34 6.38 19.65
C LEU A 68 3.46 5.24 19.15
N ARG A 69 2.19 5.54 18.85
CA ARG A 69 1.27 4.56 18.27
C ARG A 69 1.20 4.70 16.75
N VAL A 70 1.60 3.65 16.06
CA VAL A 70 1.69 3.60 14.61
C VAL A 70 0.68 2.61 14.06
N VAL A 71 -0.03 3.00 13.01
CA VAL A 71 -0.90 2.12 12.21
C VAL A 71 -0.36 2.09 10.79
N HIS A 72 -0.26 0.89 10.22
CA HIS A 72 -0.11 0.72 8.77
C HIS A 72 -1.31 -0.05 8.22
N TRP A 73 -1.82 0.39 7.05
CA TRP A 73 -2.96 -0.24 6.40
C TRP A 73 -2.93 -0.06 4.89
N ASN A 74 -3.00 -1.15 4.13
CA ASN A 74 -3.40 -1.14 2.74
C ASN A 74 -4.94 -1.05 2.71
N ILE A 75 -5.49 0.01 2.11
CA ILE A 75 -6.91 0.36 2.21
C ILE A 75 -7.75 0.04 0.96
N GLU A 76 -7.26 -0.87 0.09
CA GLU A 76 -7.99 -1.30 -1.12
C GLU A 76 -8.55 -0.08 -1.87
N HIS A 77 -7.65 0.85 -2.27
CA HIS A 77 -7.95 2.09 -3.00
C HIS A 77 -8.76 3.16 -2.22
N GLY A 78 -9.22 2.85 -1.01
CA GLY A 78 -10.20 3.68 -0.30
C GLY A 78 -11.64 3.43 -0.77
N ASN A 79 -11.90 2.32 -1.45
CA ASN A 79 -13.21 1.96 -2.01
C ASN A 79 -14.34 1.96 -0.98
N ARG A 80 -14.02 1.71 0.29
CA ARG A 80 -14.99 1.73 1.40
C ARG A 80 -14.66 2.83 2.39
N PHE A 81 -14.52 4.05 1.88
CA PHE A 81 -14.09 5.21 2.63
C PHE A 81 -14.75 5.35 4.00
N ASP A 82 -16.08 5.28 4.07
CA ASP A 82 -16.82 5.49 5.31
C ASP A 82 -16.48 4.40 6.37
N ALA A 83 -16.27 3.15 5.95
CA ALA A 83 -15.88 2.07 6.84
C ALA A 83 -14.43 2.24 7.32
N ILE A 84 -13.53 2.70 6.45
CA ILE A 84 -12.14 3.01 6.79
C ILE A 84 -12.09 4.16 7.79
N ALA A 85 -12.79 5.26 7.51
CA ALA A 85 -12.87 6.43 8.38
C ALA A 85 -13.45 6.07 9.75
N ALA A 86 -14.53 5.29 9.79
CA ALA A 86 -15.13 4.81 11.03
C ALA A 86 -14.17 3.91 11.83
N ALA A 87 -13.44 3.02 11.16
CA ALA A 87 -12.46 2.16 11.81
C ALA A 87 -11.32 2.99 12.42
N LEU A 88 -10.71 3.90 11.66
CA LEU A 88 -9.62 4.75 12.13
C LEU A 88 -10.05 5.71 13.25
N GLY A 89 -11.30 6.21 13.19
CA GLY A 89 -11.81 7.18 14.18
C GLY A 89 -12.41 6.56 15.44
N ALA A 90 -12.90 5.30 15.40
CA ALA A 90 -13.68 4.73 16.51
C ALA A 90 -13.15 3.38 17.02
N HIS A 91 -12.43 2.59 16.22
CA HIS A 91 -11.94 1.29 16.67
C HIS A 91 -10.91 1.45 17.81
N ALA A 92 -11.08 0.72 18.88
CA ALA A 92 -10.27 0.86 20.11
C ALA A 92 -8.75 0.76 19.87
N GLU A 93 -8.34 -0.03 18.85
CA GLU A 93 -6.94 -0.24 18.50
C GLU A 93 -6.37 0.86 17.59
N LEU A 94 -7.21 1.52 16.79
CA LEU A 94 -6.77 2.41 15.71
C LEU A 94 -6.96 3.89 16.02
N ARG A 95 -8.03 4.25 16.75
CA ARG A 95 -8.46 5.65 17.00
C ARG A 95 -7.41 6.55 17.67
N GLU A 96 -6.43 5.94 18.34
CA GLU A 96 -5.38 6.67 19.06
C GLU A 96 -4.05 6.67 18.29
N ALA A 97 -4.06 6.38 17.00
CA ALA A 97 -2.86 6.41 16.17
C ALA A 97 -2.24 7.82 16.15
N ASP A 98 -0.94 7.88 16.30
CA ASP A 98 -0.15 9.09 16.19
C ASP A 98 0.39 9.26 14.77
N VAL A 99 0.71 8.13 14.13
CA VAL A 99 1.10 8.06 12.71
C VAL A 99 0.32 6.94 12.05
N ILE A 100 -0.27 7.25 10.91
CA ILE A 100 -0.97 6.28 10.06
C ILE A 100 -0.30 6.31 8.69
N THR A 101 0.16 5.16 8.24
CA THR A 101 0.69 5.00 6.87
C THR A 101 -0.26 4.16 6.07
N LEU A 102 -0.57 4.61 4.86
CA LEU A 102 -1.57 3.99 4.00
C LEU A 102 -0.96 3.62 2.66
N ASN A 103 -1.28 2.42 2.20
CA ASN A 103 -1.04 1.98 0.83
C ASN A 103 -2.36 1.88 0.07
N GLU A 104 -2.28 1.92 -1.26
CA GLU A 104 -3.43 1.94 -2.15
C GLU A 104 -4.40 3.07 -1.81
N VAL A 105 -3.96 4.28 -2.06
CA VAL A 105 -4.71 5.50 -1.71
C VAL A 105 -5.04 6.26 -2.98
N ASP A 106 -6.29 6.25 -3.38
CA ASP A 106 -6.78 6.93 -4.57
C ASP A 106 -6.89 8.45 -4.38
N LEU A 107 -6.67 9.16 -5.47
CA LEU A 107 -7.01 10.56 -5.64
C LEU A 107 -7.81 10.73 -6.95
N GLY A 108 -9.08 11.12 -6.84
CA GLY A 108 -9.93 11.37 -7.99
C GLY A 108 -10.21 10.15 -8.84
N MET A 109 -10.40 8.98 -8.22
CA MET A 109 -10.79 7.74 -8.87
C MET A 109 -12.27 7.45 -8.65
N ALA A 110 -12.99 7.09 -9.71
CA ALA A 110 -14.43 6.79 -9.65
C ALA A 110 -14.76 5.63 -8.69
N ARG A 111 -13.89 4.60 -8.62
CA ARG A 111 -14.07 3.44 -7.72
C ARG A 111 -14.10 3.82 -6.24
N SER A 112 -13.38 4.86 -5.85
CA SER A 112 -13.35 5.40 -4.47
C SER A 112 -14.27 6.61 -4.28
N GLY A 113 -15.22 6.84 -5.20
CA GLY A 113 -16.18 7.93 -5.14
C GLY A 113 -15.62 9.29 -5.52
N ASP A 114 -14.59 9.31 -6.35
CA ASP A 114 -13.92 10.52 -6.85
C ASP A 114 -13.38 11.41 -5.72
N ARG A 115 -12.82 10.80 -4.67
CA ARG A 115 -12.38 11.48 -3.45
C ARG A 115 -10.88 11.83 -3.48
N ASP A 116 -10.49 12.79 -2.64
CA ASP A 116 -9.15 12.90 -2.05
C ASP A 116 -9.11 12.04 -0.78
N VAL A 117 -8.89 10.74 -0.95
CA VAL A 117 -9.00 9.77 0.15
C VAL A 117 -8.08 10.14 1.31
N ALA A 118 -6.83 10.51 1.05
CA ALA A 118 -5.86 10.86 2.10
C ALA A 118 -6.23 12.17 2.81
N GLY A 119 -6.57 13.22 2.05
CA GLY A 119 -6.94 14.52 2.59
C GLY A 119 -8.22 14.49 3.41
N GLU A 120 -9.24 13.76 2.92
CA GLU A 120 -10.50 13.61 3.63
C GLU A 120 -10.35 12.78 4.92
N LEU A 121 -9.57 11.68 4.91
CA LEU A 121 -9.26 10.91 6.13
C LEU A 121 -8.49 11.75 7.14
N ALA A 122 -7.46 12.47 6.69
CA ALA A 122 -6.66 13.31 7.56
C ALA A 122 -7.50 14.40 8.24
N ASN A 123 -8.37 15.06 7.48
CA ASN A 123 -9.25 16.09 8.02
C ASN A 123 -10.26 15.51 9.02
N ALA A 124 -10.86 14.35 8.71
CA ALA A 124 -11.79 13.65 9.61
C ALA A 124 -11.14 13.24 10.94
N LEU A 125 -9.83 12.93 10.92
CA LEU A 125 -9.06 12.49 12.09
C LEU A 125 -8.30 13.61 12.80
N GLY A 126 -8.27 14.82 12.24
CA GLY A 126 -7.51 15.95 12.75
C GLY A 126 -6.00 15.78 12.62
N LEU A 127 -5.51 15.12 11.56
CA LEU A 127 -4.11 14.80 11.33
C LEU A 127 -3.55 15.60 10.14
N HIS A 128 -2.26 15.91 10.18
CA HIS A 128 -1.53 16.35 8.99
C HIS A 128 -1.43 15.21 7.99
N SER A 129 -1.45 15.50 6.69
CA SER A 129 -1.25 14.47 5.67
C SER A 129 -0.21 14.84 4.64
N VAL A 130 0.44 13.80 4.14
CA VAL A 130 1.23 13.82 2.91
C VAL A 130 0.76 12.66 2.06
N TRP A 131 0.39 12.95 0.83
CA TRP A 131 0.02 11.96 -0.17
C TRP A 131 0.95 12.07 -1.38
N ALA A 132 1.30 10.93 -1.97
CA ALA A 132 2.20 10.85 -3.11
C ALA A 132 1.71 9.85 -4.16
N PRO A 133 1.64 10.23 -5.46
CA PRO A 133 1.22 9.34 -6.53
C PRO A 133 2.31 8.33 -6.89
N LEU A 134 1.87 7.11 -7.24
CA LEU A 134 2.67 6.07 -7.86
C LEU A 134 2.34 5.95 -9.35
N PHE A 135 1.04 5.90 -9.65
CA PHE A 135 0.53 5.60 -10.99
C PHE A 135 -0.63 6.51 -11.36
N LEU A 136 -0.66 6.83 -12.66
CA LEU A 136 -1.86 7.29 -13.35
C LEU A 136 -2.60 6.08 -13.90
N GLU A 137 -3.86 5.91 -13.57
CA GLU A 137 -4.70 4.84 -14.10
C GLU A 137 -5.55 5.33 -15.28
N SER A 138 -5.42 4.67 -16.44
CA SER A 138 -6.11 5.09 -17.66
C SER A 138 -7.57 4.62 -17.72
N THR A 139 -8.00 3.74 -16.82
CA THR A 139 -9.37 3.21 -16.72
C THR A 139 -10.02 3.60 -15.41
N ARG A 140 -11.29 3.22 -15.22
CA ARG A 140 -12.03 3.43 -13.96
C ARG A 140 -11.78 2.32 -12.92
N GLY A 141 -10.78 1.48 -13.15
CA GLY A 141 -10.51 0.27 -12.39
C GLY A 141 -10.86 -0.99 -13.18
N ARG A 142 -10.90 -2.12 -12.52
CA ARG A 142 -11.21 -3.43 -13.12
C ARG A 142 -12.13 -4.25 -12.21
N ASP A 143 -12.69 -5.32 -12.75
CA ASP A 143 -13.50 -6.29 -12.03
C ASP A 143 -14.59 -5.62 -11.15
N ASP A 144 -14.54 -5.79 -9.84
CA ASP A 144 -15.49 -5.24 -8.89
C ASP A 144 -15.47 -3.71 -8.82
N ASP A 145 -14.35 -3.05 -9.17
CA ASP A 145 -14.24 -1.58 -9.22
C ASP A 145 -15.24 -0.97 -10.20
N LEU A 146 -15.48 -1.65 -11.34
CA LEU A 146 -16.42 -1.18 -12.34
C LEU A 146 -17.87 -1.20 -11.84
N LEU A 147 -18.17 -1.98 -10.81
CA LEU A 147 -19.49 -2.02 -10.19
C LEU A 147 -19.75 -0.79 -9.30
N THR A 148 -18.69 -0.27 -8.67
CA THR A 148 -18.78 0.93 -7.83
C THR A 148 -18.64 2.21 -8.66
N ALA A 149 -17.94 2.16 -9.78
CA ALA A 149 -17.68 3.29 -10.69
C ALA A 149 -18.81 3.57 -11.69
N VAL A 150 -20.02 2.98 -11.52
CA VAL A 150 -21.11 3.13 -12.48
C VAL A 150 -21.58 4.58 -12.56
N GLY A 151 -21.59 5.12 -13.78
CA GLY A 151 -22.07 6.49 -14.04
C GLY A 151 -21.11 7.62 -13.65
N THR A 152 -19.94 7.29 -13.13
CA THR A 152 -18.90 8.27 -12.74
C THR A 152 -17.62 8.05 -13.57
N ASP A 153 -16.87 9.12 -13.85
CA ASP A 153 -15.53 9.03 -14.43
C ASP A 153 -14.51 9.54 -13.42
N ASN A 154 -13.24 9.18 -13.62
CA ASN A 154 -12.15 9.68 -12.80
C ASN A 154 -11.87 11.16 -13.10
N THR A 155 -11.44 11.90 -12.10
CA THR A 155 -10.89 13.25 -12.26
C THR A 155 -9.35 13.18 -12.32
N GLU A 156 -8.63 13.19 -11.20
CA GLU A 156 -7.16 13.10 -11.22
C GLU A 156 -6.65 11.73 -11.65
N SER A 157 -7.40 10.68 -11.38
CA SER A 157 -7.08 9.30 -11.82
C SER A 157 -5.75 8.78 -11.28
N LEU A 158 -5.42 9.12 -10.06
CA LEU A 158 -4.14 8.80 -9.46
C LEU A 158 -4.28 7.80 -8.30
N PHE A 159 -3.29 6.93 -8.22
CA PHE A 159 -3.14 5.91 -7.19
C PHE A 159 -1.82 6.12 -6.45
N GLY A 160 -1.82 6.03 -5.11
CA GLY A 160 -0.65 6.44 -4.35
C GLY A 160 -0.49 5.85 -2.95
N LEU A 161 0.36 6.54 -2.19
CA LEU A 161 0.68 6.27 -0.79
C LEU A 161 0.36 7.49 0.06
N ALA A 162 0.08 7.30 1.36
CA ALA A 162 -0.09 8.40 2.27
C ALA A 162 0.55 8.18 3.63
N VAL A 163 0.95 9.29 4.26
CA VAL A 163 1.34 9.39 5.66
C VAL A 163 0.45 10.41 6.33
N LEU A 164 -0.27 10.00 7.37
CA LEU A 164 -1.03 10.89 8.25
C LEU A 164 -0.29 10.97 9.59
N SER A 165 -0.21 12.17 10.16
CA SER A 165 0.54 12.39 11.40
C SER A 165 -0.17 13.38 12.31
N ARG A 166 -0.15 13.12 13.61
CA ARG A 166 -0.58 14.07 14.66
C ARG A 166 0.29 15.33 14.69
N TRP A 167 1.54 15.20 14.32
CA TRP A 167 2.51 16.30 14.31
C TRP A 167 2.80 16.78 12.88
N PRO A 168 3.26 18.03 12.73
CA PRO A 168 3.61 18.55 11.42
C PRO A 168 4.62 17.67 10.68
N VAL A 169 4.42 17.53 9.38
CA VAL A 169 5.38 16.93 8.47
C VAL A 169 6.23 18.04 7.87
N THR A 170 7.51 18.07 8.22
CA THR A 170 8.44 19.16 7.84
C THR A 170 9.23 18.87 6.57
N GLY A 171 9.21 17.64 6.09
CA GLY A 171 9.85 17.24 4.85
C GLY A 171 9.18 16.01 4.27
N ALA A 172 9.06 15.98 2.93
CA ALA A 172 8.57 14.83 2.20
C ALA A 172 9.40 14.64 0.93
N ARG A 173 9.79 13.41 0.62
CA ARG A 173 10.49 13.06 -0.61
C ARG A 173 10.07 11.71 -1.14
N LEU A 174 10.16 11.55 -2.44
CA LEU A 174 9.91 10.29 -3.15
C LEU A 174 11.24 9.61 -3.45
N VAL A 175 11.32 8.33 -3.15
CA VAL A 175 12.47 7.48 -3.49
C VAL A 175 12.04 6.54 -4.60
N PRO A 176 12.48 6.76 -5.86
CA PRO A 176 12.18 5.87 -6.96
C PRO A 176 12.76 4.46 -6.71
N LEU A 177 11.95 3.44 -6.96
CA LEU A 177 12.32 2.04 -6.77
C LEU A 177 12.41 1.33 -8.13
N PRO A 178 13.28 0.32 -8.26
CA PRO A 178 13.32 -0.51 -9.46
C PRO A 178 11.95 -1.15 -9.73
N GLY A 179 11.51 -1.13 -10.96
CA GLY A 179 10.28 -1.82 -11.34
C GLY A 179 10.07 -1.89 -12.83
N PRO A 180 9.51 -2.99 -13.34
CA PRO A 180 8.85 -3.01 -14.62
C PRO A 180 7.38 -2.65 -14.42
N GLU A 181 6.97 -1.56 -15.00
CA GLU A 181 5.57 -1.12 -15.02
C GLU A 181 4.72 -1.90 -16.05
N GLN A 182 5.35 -2.72 -16.89
CA GLN A 182 4.70 -3.41 -18.01
C GLN A 182 3.49 -4.25 -17.56
N THR A 183 3.63 -5.03 -16.52
CA THR A 183 2.54 -5.89 -16.03
C THR A 183 1.35 -5.07 -15.54
N LEU A 184 1.61 -3.95 -14.86
CA LEU A 184 0.57 -3.05 -14.35
C LEU A 184 -0.14 -2.35 -15.49
N PHE A 185 0.59 -1.86 -16.51
CA PHE A 185 -0.02 -1.24 -17.67
C PHE A 185 -0.90 -2.23 -18.46
N GLU A 186 -0.42 -3.44 -18.74
CA GLU A 186 -1.15 -4.41 -19.54
C GLU A 186 -2.39 -4.98 -18.83
N ARG A 187 -2.35 -5.10 -17.50
CA ARG A 187 -3.43 -5.68 -16.70
C ARG A 187 -4.37 -4.64 -16.09
N GLU A 188 -3.84 -3.57 -15.55
CA GLU A 188 -4.55 -2.60 -14.72
C GLU A 188 -4.57 -1.20 -15.35
N ARG A 189 -3.93 -1.03 -16.50
CA ARG A 189 -3.82 0.26 -17.20
C ARG A 189 -3.18 1.36 -16.36
N MET A 190 -2.34 0.98 -15.42
CA MET A 190 -1.53 1.87 -14.60
C MET A 190 -0.22 2.23 -15.29
N THR A 191 0.08 3.52 -15.40
CA THR A 191 1.33 4.04 -15.96
C THR A 191 2.00 4.90 -14.92
N GLY A 192 3.25 4.60 -14.58
CA GLY A 192 3.98 5.33 -13.54
C GLY A 192 5.18 4.55 -13.02
N ARG A 193 5.44 4.67 -11.73
CA ARG A 193 6.62 4.05 -11.11
C ARG A 193 6.37 3.67 -9.66
N PHE A 194 7.08 2.64 -9.21
CA PHE A 194 7.16 2.34 -7.78
C PHE A 194 8.01 3.41 -7.08
N VAL A 195 7.50 3.94 -5.99
CA VAL A 195 8.23 4.85 -5.12
C VAL A 195 7.99 4.49 -3.66
N ALA A 196 8.93 4.86 -2.78
CA ALA A 196 8.66 4.99 -1.36
C ALA A 196 8.42 6.46 -1.02
N LEU A 197 7.44 6.73 -0.16
CA LEU A 197 7.20 8.04 0.42
C LEU A 197 7.95 8.13 1.75
N VAL A 198 8.87 9.08 1.86
CA VAL A 198 9.69 9.32 3.05
C VAL A 198 9.35 10.70 3.61
N CYS A 199 8.94 10.75 4.87
CA CYS A 199 8.50 11.96 5.56
C CYS A 199 9.29 12.18 6.85
N THR A 200 9.58 13.44 7.17
CA THR A 200 10.14 13.85 8.46
C THR A 200 9.01 14.36 9.35
N ILE A 201 8.81 13.74 10.50
CA ILE A 201 7.78 14.09 11.49
C ILE A 201 8.40 14.95 12.58
N ALA A 202 7.84 16.13 12.81
CA ALA A 202 8.27 17.06 13.85
C ALA A 202 7.69 16.70 15.23
N HIS A 203 8.06 15.51 15.73
CA HIS A 203 7.65 15.09 17.06
C HIS A 203 8.34 15.96 18.14
N PRO A 204 7.61 16.41 19.19
CA PRO A 204 8.12 17.41 20.14
C PRO A 204 9.30 16.94 20.99
N VAL A 205 9.44 15.64 21.24
CA VAL A 205 10.58 15.08 21.99
C VAL A 205 11.76 14.84 21.06
N THR A 206 11.54 14.06 20.01
CA THR A 206 12.58 13.69 19.05
C THR A 206 11.98 13.60 17.65
N PRO A 207 12.35 14.46 16.71
CA PRO A 207 11.96 14.29 15.31
C PRO A 207 12.42 12.93 14.78
N PHE A 208 11.62 12.31 13.92
CA PHE A 208 11.94 11.02 13.32
C PHE A 208 11.50 10.97 11.84
N VAL A 209 12.07 10.04 11.12
CA VAL A 209 11.71 9.77 9.73
C VAL A 209 10.74 8.60 9.68
N THR A 210 9.66 8.75 8.90
CA THR A 210 8.78 7.64 8.53
C THR A 210 8.84 7.41 7.03
N ALA A 211 8.92 6.15 6.62
CA ALA A 211 8.87 5.73 5.23
C ALA A 211 7.75 4.71 5.05
N THR A 212 6.94 4.87 3.99
CA THR A 212 5.98 3.85 3.58
C THR A 212 6.21 3.44 2.14
N VAL A 213 6.01 2.15 1.86
CA VAL A 213 6.27 1.58 0.54
C VAL A 213 5.27 0.47 0.23
N HIS A 214 4.87 0.37 -1.04
CA HIS A 214 4.14 -0.77 -1.57
C HIS A 214 5.04 -1.45 -2.61
N LEU A 215 5.58 -2.65 -2.26
CA LEU A 215 6.53 -3.35 -3.12
C LEU A 215 5.82 -4.15 -4.22
N GLU A 216 6.55 -4.47 -5.28
CA GLU A 216 6.04 -5.16 -6.46
C GLU A 216 5.56 -6.59 -6.15
N VAL A 217 4.29 -6.88 -6.44
CA VAL A 217 3.66 -8.18 -6.19
C VAL A 217 3.97 -9.22 -7.27
N HIS A 218 4.19 -8.81 -8.52
CA HIS A 218 4.28 -9.72 -9.66
C HIS A 218 5.70 -10.16 -10.01
N ARG A 219 6.67 -9.94 -9.11
CA ARG A 219 8.10 -10.25 -9.36
C ARG A 219 8.67 -11.21 -8.33
N THR A 220 9.97 -11.41 -8.41
CA THR A 220 10.70 -12.36 -7.55
C THR A 220 11.02 -11.75 -6.18
N ARG A 221 11.33 -12.60 -5.21
CA ARG A 221 11.87 -12.19 -3.90
C ARG A 221 13.14 -11.35 -4.03
N ALA A 222 13.99 -11.67 -5.02
CA ALA A 222 15.20 -10.91 -5.31
C ALA A 222 14.88 -9.48 -5.79
N HIS A 223 13.82 -9.31 -6.58
CA HIS A 223 13.36 -8.00 -7.04
C HIS A 223 12.84 -7.16 -5.87
N ARG A 224 11.95 -7.71 -5.02
CA ARG A 224 11.48 -7.00 -3.81
C ARG A 224 12.64 -6.63 -2.87
N ALA A 225 13.63 -7.51 -2.75
CA ALA A 225 14.84 -7.17 -1.99
C ALA A 225 15.68 -6.06 -2.65
N ALA A 226 15.72 -5.98 -3.98
CA ALA A 226 16.39 -4.88 -4.67
C ALA A 226 15.66 -3.54 -4.45
N GLN A 227 14.32 -3.53 -4.53
CA GLN A 227 13.50 -2.36 -4.18
C GLN A 227 13.78 -1.91 -2.74
N MET A 228 13.74 -2.84 -1.79
CA MET A 228 14.01 -2.54 -0.37
C MET A 228 15.43 -2.00 -0.16
N ARG A 229 16.46 -2.54 -0.82
CA ARG A 229 17.84 -2.04 -0.69
C ARG A 229 17.97 -0.59 -1.13
N VAL A 230 17.37 -0.20 -2.25
CA VAL A 230 17.40 1.20 -2.72
C VAL A 230 16.80 2.14 -1.66
N LEU A 231 15.70 1.74 -1.04
CA LEU A 231 15.11 2.51 0.06
C LEU A 231 16.05 2.56 1.27
N LEU A 232 16.59 1.43 1.70
CA LEU A 232 17.50 1.35 2.85
C LEU A 232 18.79 2.14 2.64
N ASP A 233 19.36 2.13 1.44
CA ASP A 233 20.54 2.93 1.07
C ASP A 233 20.23 4.43 1.20
N THR A 234 19.03 4.86 0.79
CA THR A 234 18.57 6.24 0.98
C THR A 234 18.40 6.58 2.46
N LEU A 235 17.85 5.67 3.25
CA LEU A 235 17.62 5.84 4.70
C LEU A 235 18.91 5.69 5.54
N ALA A 236 20.00 5.18 4.96
CA ALA A 236 21.28 5.03 5.67
C ALA A 236 21.88 6.37 6.14
N HIS A 237 21.52 7.46 5.48
CA HIS A 237 21.97 8.81 5.85
C HIS A 237 21.19 9.45 7.00
N GLU A 238 20.08 8.83 7.41
CA GLU A 238 19.28 9.32 8.54
C GLU A 238 19.93 8.92 9.87
N THR A 239 20.28 9.92 10.66
CA THR A 239 20.95 9.74 11.95
C THR A 239 20.00 9.56 13.13
N GLY A 240 18.75 9.98 12.98
CA GLY A 240 17.67 9.83 13.97
C GLY A 240 16.90 8.53 13.83
N PRO A 241 15.84 8.37 14.63
CA PRO A 241 14.94 7.21 14.54
C PRO A 241 14.24 7.14 13.18
N VAL A 242 14.17 5.94 12.62
CA VAL A 242 13.51 5.67 11.33
C VAL A 242 12.45 4.59 11.50
N LEU A 243 11.23 4.91 11.11
CA LEU A 243 10.09 4.01 11.02
C LEU A 243 9.89 3.62 9.55
N LEU A 244 9.80 2.33 9.27
CA LEU A 244 9.54 1.80 7.93
C LEU A 244 8.31 0.91 7.95
N THR A 245 7.35 1.23 7.09
CA THR A 245 6.08 0.51 7.01
C THR A 245 5.73 0.18 5.56
N GLY A 246 4.79 -0.73 5.36
CA GLY A 246 4.26 -0.96 4.01
C GLY A 246 3.63 -2.34 3.83
N ASP A 247 2.94 -2.45 2.71
CA ASP A 247 2.67 -3.71 2.08
C ASP A 247 3.92 -4.13 1.28
N TRP A 248 4.71 -5.03 1.85
CA TRP A 248 5.95 -5.48 1.23
C TRP A 248 5.75 -6.66 0.29
N ASN A 249 4.51 -7.09 0.09
CA ASN A 249 4.15 -8.21 -0.78
C ASN A 249 4.95 -9.48 -0.51
N THR A 250 5.15 -9.81 0.76
CA THR A 250 6.01 -10.90 1.26
C THR A 250 5.36 -12.29 1.09
N HIS A 251 4.83 -12.57 -0.08
CA HIS A 251 4.14 -13.83 -0.37
C HIS A 251 5.07 -15.05 -0.58
N THR A 252 6.39 -14.86 -0.53
CA THR A 252 7.44 -15.91 -0.62
C THR A 252 7.52 -16.69 -1.94
N PHE A 253 6.79 -16.29 -2.97
CA PHE A 253 6.85 -16.90 -4.30
C PHE A 253 7.66 -16.03 -5.25
N ASP A 254 8.45 -16.70 -6.11
CA ASP A 254 9.08 -16.04 -7.24
C ASP A 254 8.09 -16.06 -8.41
N ARG A 255 7.69 -14.87 -8.84
CA ARG A 255 6.81 -14.65 -9.97
C ARG A 255 7.62 -14.06 -11.11
N GLY A 256 7.49 -14.63 -12.29
CA GLY A 256 8.07 -14.08 -13.51
C GLY A 256 7.05 -13.26 -14.30
N GLU A 257 7.49 -12.64 -15.40
CA GLU A 257 6.63 -11.88 -16.32
C GLU A 257 5.45 -12.70 -16.88
N ARG A 258 5.66 -14.03 -17.00
CA ARG A 258 4.62 -14.99 -17.42
C ARG A 258 4.03 -15.74 -16.25
N HIS A 259 3.83 -15.06 -15.15
CA HIS A 259 3.24 -15.70 -13.96
C HIS A 259 1.91 -16.36 -14.32
N SER A 260 1.86 -17.65 -14.17
CA SER A 260 0.64 -18.43 -14.26
C SER A 260 0.08 -18.66 -12.86
N VAL A 261 -1.22 -18.42 -12.67
CA VAL A 261 -1.96 -18.81 -11.46
C VAL A 261 -1.70 -20.29 -11.12
N LEU A 262 -1.53 -21.15 -12.14
CA LEU A 262 -1.20 -22.55 -11.97
C LEU A 262 0.15 -22.79 -11.29
N ALA A 263 1.17 -21.94 -11.52
CA ALA A 263 2.47 -22.07 -10.87
C ALA A 263 2.43 -21.78 -9.36
N ALA A 264 1.54 -20.89 -8.92
CA ALA A 264 1.28 -20.66 -7.50
C ALA A 264 0.30 -21.68 -6.91
N ALA A 265 -0.63 -22.22 -7.73
CA ALA A 265 -1.64 -23.16 -7.29
C ALA A 265 -1.05 -24.49 -6.83
N GLY A 266 0.04 -24.99 -7.45
CA GLY A 266 0.67 -26.26 -7.07
C GLY A 266 1.03 -26.34 -5.58
N PRO A 267 1.85 -25.45 -5.02
CA PRO A 267 2.14 -25.39 -3.60
C PRO A 267 0.90 -25.18 -2.73
N LEU A 268 -0.03 -24.33 -3.15
CA LEU A 268 -1.26 -24.04 -2.41
C LEU A 268 -2.18 -25.27 -2.29
N LEU A 269 -2.20 -26.14 -3.30
CA LEU A 269 -3.00 -27.36 -3.35
C LEU A 269 -2.29 -28.54 -2.68
N ALA A 270 -0.98 -28.72 -2.91
CA ALA A 270 -0.26 -29.93 -2.56
C ALA A 270 0.40 -29.91 -1.18
N TRP A 271 0.66 -28.74 -0.60
CA TRP A 271 1.41 -28.69 0.66
C TRP A 271 0.53 -28.98 1.88
N PRO A 272 1.07 -29.67 2.92
CA PRO A 272 0.39 -29.77 4.21
C PRO A 272 0.07 -28.39 4.80
N GLY A 273 -1.12 -28.23 5.37
CA GLY A 273 -1.61 -26.94 5.84
C GLY A 273 -0.66 -26.20 6.81
N GLY A 274 -0.03 -26.92 7.75
CA GLY A 274 0.93 -26.31 8.67
C GLY A 274 2.25 -25.86 8.03
N ALA A 275 2.70 -26.54 6.97
CA ALA A 275 3.90 -26.12 6.23
C ALA A 275 3.61 -24.91 5.35
N LEU A 276 2.42 -24.89 4.73
CA LEU A 276 1.97 -23.75 3.95
C LEU A 276 1.77 -22.51 4.84
N ALA A 277 1.06 -22.64 5.96
CA ALA A 277 0.85 -21.56 6.91
C ALA A 277 2.18 -20.98 7.42
N ARG A 278 3.13 -21.82 7.80
CA ARG A 278 4.48 -21.39 8.20
C ARG A 278 5.15 -20.53 7.11
N ARG A 279 5.09 -20.99 5.86
CA ARG A 279 5.67 -20.23 4.74
C ARG A 279 4.99 -18.88 4.51
N LEU A 280 3.66 -18.81 4.61
CA LEU A 280 2.90 -17.62 4.26
C LEU A 280 2.81 -16.61 5.41
N LEU A 281 2.90 -17.07 6.68
CA LEU A 281 2.80 -16.20 7.87
C LEU A 281 4.16 -15.86 8.48
N HIS A 282 5.22 -16.60 8.13
CA HIS A 282 6.59 -16.30 8.56
C HIS A 282 7.52 -16.13 7.35
N PRO A 283 7.24 -15.15 6.47
CA PRO A 283 8.06 -14.91 5.29
C PRO A 283 9.44 -14.34 5.62
N ASP A 284 9.68 -13.94 6.86
CA ASP A 284 10.95 -13.48 7.42
C ASP A 284 11.90 -14.63 7.84
N ALA A 285 11.42 -15.88 7.80
CA ALA A 285 12.18 -17.04 8.30
C ALA A 285 12.17 -18.23 7.32
N GLY A 286 13.11 -19.15 7.54
CA GLY A 286 13.22 -20.42 6.80
C GLY A 286 13.82 -20.28 5.40
N PRO A 287 13.89 -21.41 4.66
CA PRO A 287 14.57 -21.48 3.36
C PRO A 287 13.83 -20.75 2.23
N ALA A 288 12.52 -20.58 2.36
CA ALA A 288 11.70 -19.87 1.39
C ALA A 288 11.44 -18.39 1.75
N ARG A 289 12.20 -17.85 2.72
CA ARG A 289 12.00 -16.47 3.21
C ARG A 289 12.18 -15.43 2.11
N GLU A 290 11.61 -14.28 2.34
CA GLU A 290 11.85 -13.07 1.56
C GLU A 290 13.25 -12.52 1.86
N LEU A 291 14.00 -12.24 0.81
CA LEU A 291 15.38 -11.77 0.92
C LEU A 291 15.50 -10.33 1.44
N LEU A 292 14.40 -9.56 1.40
CA LEU A 292 14.36 -8.20 1.92
C LEU A 292 14.61 -8.15 3.44
N PHE A 293 14.27 -9.20 4.21
CA PHE A 293 14.53 -9.24 5.65
C PHE A 293 16.03 -9.34 5.99
N ASP A 294 16.83 -9.96 5.10
CA ASP A 294 18.27 -9.96 5.25
C ASP A 294 18.85 -8.54 5.04
N ALA A 295 18.29 -7.79 4.09
CA ALA A 295 18.68 -6.39 3.86
C ALA A 295 18.28 -5.48 5.03
N LEU A 296 17.06 -5.63 5.57
CA LEU A 296 16.59 -4.90 6.75
C LEU A 296 17.51 -5.14 7.96
N ARG A 297 17.84 -6.40 8.24
CA ARG A 297 18.74 -6.77 9.34
C ARG A 297 20.14 -6.15 9.16
N ALA A 298 20.68 -6.19 7.95
CA ALA A 298 21.97 -5.60 7.65
C ALA A 298 21.98 -4.07 7.83
N ALA A 299 20.82 -3.40 7.60
CA ALA A 299 20.65 -1.96 7.81
C ALA A 299 20.22 -1.58 9.24
N GLY A 300 20.20 -2.55 10.18
CA GLY A 300 19.91 -2.32 11.59
C GLY A 300 18.42 -2.12 11.92
N PHE A 301 17.50 -2.54 11.03
CA PHE A 301 16.08 -2.51 11.31
C PHE A 301 15.61 -3.76 12.03
N GLU A 302 14.73 -3.57 13.01
CA GLU A 302 13.99 -4.60 13.71
C GLU A 302 12.52 -4.56 13.30
N TRP A 303 11.89 -5.72 13.19
CA TRP A 303 10.45 -5.87 12.87
C TRP A 303 9.73 -6.81 13.83
N ALA A 304 10.45 -7.74 14.46
CA ALA A 304 9.87 -8.75 15.33
C ALA A 304 9.08 -8.16 16.52
N PRO A 305 9.52 -7.06 17.18
CA PRO A 305 8.76 -6.45 18.28
C PRO A 305 7.44 -5.80 17.81
N TYR A 306 7.30 -5.51 16.52
CA TYR A 306 6.22 -4.70 15.96
C TYR A 306 5.19 -5.52 15.18
N GLY A 307 5.13 -6.83 15.41
CA GLY A 307 4.19 -7.71 14.71
C GLY A 307 3.95 -9.05 15.41
N ASP A 308 2.83 -9.67 15.09
CA ASP A 308 2.35 -10.93 15.70
C ASP A 308 2.32 -12.11 14.71
N HIS A 309 2.80 -11.97 13.50
CA HIS A 309 2.71 -12.93 12.39
C HIS A 309 1.28 -13.40 12.05
N ALA A 310 0.25 -12.70 12.53
CA ALA A 310 -1.10 -12.95 12.06
C ALA A 310 -1.24 -12.52 10.58
N PRO A 311 -2.15 -13.14 9.82
CA PRO A 311 -2.34 -12.80 8.42
C PRO A 311 -2.89 -11.38 8.27
N THR A 312 -2.39 -10.65 7.29
CA THR A 312 -2.91 -9.34 6.91
C THR A 312 -3.77 -9.39 5.65
N LEU A 313 -3.64 -10.44 4.82
CA LEU A 313 -4.46 -10.65 3.63
C LEU A 313 -4.97 -12.10 3.55
N GLY A 314 -6.23 -12.27 3.17
CA GLY A 314 -6.80 -13.53 2.70
C GLY A 314 -6.95 -13.50 1.17
N MET A 315 -6.22 -14.35 0.44
CA MET A 315 -6.39 -14.42 -1.01
C MET A 315 -7.80 -14.84 -1.39
N ARG A 316 -8.36 -14.20 -2.42
CA ARG A 316 -9.71 -14.46 -2.93
C ARG A 316 -9.66 -14.81 -4.41
N PHE A 317 -9.47 -16.08 -4.69
CA PHE A 317 -9.45 -16.59 -6.06
C PHE A 317 -10.84 -16.58 -6.72
N SER A 318 -11.90 -16.59 -5.93
CA SER A 318 -13.29 -16.51 -6.41
C SER A 318 -13.62 -15.18 -7.09
N ARG A 319 -12.83 -14.13 -6.86
CA ARG A 319 -12.98 -12.81 -7.49
C ARG A 319 -12.23 -12.66 -8.82
N LEU A 320 -11.46 -13.67 -9.22
CA LEU A 320 -10.76 -13.60 -10.51
C LEU A 320 -11.78 -13.58 -11.66
N GLY A 321 -11.59 -12.67 -12.61
CA GLY A 321 -12.46 -12.50 -13.76
C GLY A 321 -12.67 -13.81 -14.56
N GLU A 322 -11.62 -14.66 -14.61
CA GLU A 322 -11.68 -15.98 -15.24
C GLU A 322 -12.72 -16.91 -14.56
N VAL A 323 -12.89 -16.79 -13.25
CA VAL A 323 -13.90 -17.57 -12.52
C VAL A 323 -15.31 -17.04 -12.80
N HIS A 324 -15.48 -15.74 -12.89
CA HIS A 324 -16.75 -15.12 -13.24
C HIS A 324 -17.18 -15.44 -14.68
N ALA A 325 -16.25 -15.62 -15.59
CA ALA A 325 -16.50 -16.00 -16.99
C ALA A 325 -16.89 -17.47 -17.18
N MET A 326 -16.78 -18.32 -16.15
CA MET A 326 -17.13 -19.74 -16.24
C MET A 326 -18.63 -19.97 -16.32
N PRO A 327 -19.11 -20.98 -17.09
CA PRO A 327 -20.50 -21.43 -17.04
C PRO A 327 -20.95 -21.80 -15.62
N GLY A 328 -22.21 -21.52 -15.28
CA GLY A 328 -22.77 -21.65 -13.92
C GLY A 328 -22.41 -22.93 -13.16
N PRO A 329 -22.59 -24.15 -13.72
CA PRO A 329 -22.24 -25.39 -13.04
C PRO A 329 -20.74 -25.55 -12.76
N LEU A 330 -19.90 -25.18 -13.73
CA LEU A 330 -18.44 -25.19 -13.58
C LEU A 330 -17.97 -24.16 -12.55
N ARG A 331 -18.55 -22.98 -12.55
CA ARG A 331 -18.28 -21.93 -11.55
C ARG A 331 -18.63 -22.40 -10.15
N ALA A 332 -19.77 -23.07 -9.95
CA ALA A 332 -20.16 -23.59 -8.62
C ALA A 332 -19.18 -24.67 -8.10
N LEU A 333 -18.68 -25.54 -8.98
CA LEU A 333 -17.67 -26.53 -8.61
C LEU A 333 -16.31 -25.88 -8.33
N ALA A 334 -15.87 -24.98 -9.20
CA ALA A 334 -14.65 -24.21 -9.03
C ALA A 334 -14.68 -23.40 -7.74
N SER A 335 -15.79 -22.70 -7.43
CA SER A 335 -15.94 -21.90 -6.21
C SER A 335 -15.78 -22.72 -4.92
N ARG A 336 -16.25 -23.98 -4.91
CA ARG A 336 -16.06 -24.88 -3.74
C ARG A 336 -14.59 -25.26 -3.53
N GLY A 337 -13.89 -25.60 -4.61
CA GLY A 337 -12.44 -25.88 -4.57
C GLY A 337 -11.63 -24.65 -4.19
N LEU A 338 -11.98 -23.50 -4.78
CA LEU A 338 -11.34 -22.21 -4.50
C LEU A 338 -11.55 -21.77 -3.05
N ALA A 339 -12.75 -21.92 -2.50
CA ALA A 339 -13.01 -21.61 -1.09
C ALA A 339 -12.15 -22.41 -0.13
N TRP A 340 -11.78 -23.65 -0.48
CA TRP A 340 -10.85 -24.44 0.31
C TRP A 340 -9.41 -23.88 0.20
N VAL A 341 -8.98 -23.47 -0.99
CA VAL A 341 -7.66 -22.83 -1.20
C VAL A 341 -7.61 -21.48 -0.51
N GLU A 342 -8.64 -20.65 -0.61
CA GLU A 342 -8.75 -19.34 0.03
C GLU A 342 -8.57 -19.43 1.55
N ARG A 343 -9.24 -20.39 2.21
CA ARG A 343 -9.08 -20.60 3.65
C ARG A 343 -7.64 -20.93 4.08
N ARG A 344 -6.85 -21.48 3.17
CA ARG A 344 -5.45 -21.88 3.42
C ARG A 344 -4.45 -20.81 3.00
N SER A 345 -4.87 -19.86 2.16
CA SER A 345 -4.01 -18.85 1.52
C SER A 345 -4.13 -17.53 2.26
N ARG A 346 -3.81 -17.57 3.55
CA ARG A 346 -3.71 -16.37 4.38
C ARG A 346 -2.24 -15.97 4.45
N LEU A 347 -1.97 -14.70 4.14
CA LEU A 347 -0.62 -14.16 3.99
C LEU A 347 -0.37 -13.05 5.00
N ARG A 348 0.89 -12.92 5.38
CA ARG A 348 1.38 -11.72 6.02
C ARG A 348 2.18 -10.92 5.02
N LEU A 349 1.63 -9.78 4.59
CA LEU A 349 2.21 -8.91 3.57
C LEU A 349 2.62 -7.56 4.13
N ASP A 350 1.91 -7.09 5.17
CA ASP A 350 2.05 -5.78 5.77
C ASP A 350 2.97 -5.83 6.99
N TRP A 351 3.87 -4.85 7.07
CA TRP A 351 4.93 -4.84 8.08
C TRP A 351 5.20 -3.45 8.63
N ILE A 352 5.65 -3.45 9.89
CA ILE A 352 6.26 -2.31 10.55
C ILE A 352 7.66 -2.75 10.98
N ALA A 353 8.68 -1.97 10.65
CA ALA A 353 10.04 -2.11 11.12
C ALA A 353 10.58 -0.77 11.59
N ALA A 354 11.50 -0.79 12.52
CA ALA A 354 12.08 0.44 13.05
C ALA A 354 13.58 0.28 13.32
N ARG A 355 14.29 1.41 13.27
CA ARG A 355 15.69 1.56 13.66
C ARG A 355 15.81 2.80 14.54
N GLY A 356 16.59 2.71 15.62
CA GLY A 356 16.82 3.84 16.52
C GLY A 356 15.65 4.16 17.46
N PHE A 357 14.63 3.30 17.52
CA PHE A 357 13.60 3.31 18.57
C PHE A 357 13.99 2.35 19.68
N ASP A 358 13.53 2.62 20.90
CA ASP A 358 13.66 1.67 22.00
C ASP A 358 12.60 0.57 21.87
N ALA A 359 13.06 -0.67 21.74
CA ALA A 359 12.18 -1.83 21.66
C ALA A 359 11.65 -2.28 23.02
N THR A 360 12.08 -1.67 24.13
CA THR A 360 11.62 -2.01 25.48
C THR A 360 10.13 -1.66 25.63
N GLY A 361 9.30 -2.68 25.87
CA GLY A 361 7.85 -2.50 25.94
C GLY A 361 7.16 -2.29 24.59
N ALA A 362 7.89 -2.42 23.49
CA ALA A 362 7.31 -2.40 22.17
C ALA A 362 6.30 -3.55 21.99
N SER A 363 5.25 -3.29 21.26
CA SER A 363 4.24 -4.29 20.94
C SER A 363 3.69 -4.04 19.53
N GLY A 364 3.34 -5.11 18.83
CA GLY A 364 2.70 -4.99 17.54
C GLY A 364 1.75 -6.13 17.29
N ARG A 365 0.65 -5.84 16.59
CA ARG A 365 -0.36 -6.85 16.23
C ARG A 365 -1.16 -6.47 14.99
N THR A 366 -1.74 -7.48 14.40
CA THR A 366 -2.76 -7.33 13.36
C THR A 366 -4.13 -7.13 14.01
N VAL A 367 -4.93 -6.21 13.49
CA VAL A 367 -6.29 -5.93 13.98
C VAL A 367 -7.29 -6.66 13.10
N PRO A 368 -7.86 -7.79 13.55
CA PRO A 368 -8.72 -8.62 12.72
C PRO A 368 -10.13 -8.02 12.56
N GLY A 369 -10.86 -8.51 11.56
CA GLY A 369 -12.28 -8.21 11.37
C GLY A 369 -12.57 -6.94 10.59
N LEU A 370 -11.55 -6.22 10.15
CA LEU A 370 -11.65 -5.08 9.24
C LEU A 370 -11.34 -5.46 7.80
N ASP A 371 -10.83 -6.69 7.61
CA ASP A 371 -10.50 -7.31 6.33
C ASP A 371 -11.61 -8.25 5.86
N GLY A 372 -11.79 -8.32 4.56
CA GLY A 372 -12.70 -9.32 4.02
C GLY A 372 -13.91 -8.75 3.24
N PRO A 373 -14.78 -9.63 2.69
CA PRO A 373 -15.95 -9.21 1.92
C PRO A 373 -16.88 -8.29 2.72
N GLY A 374 -17.18 -7.11 2.17
CA GLY A 374 -18.05 -6.13 2.83
C GLY A 374 -17.44 -5.45 4.06
N ARG A 375 -16.15 -5.65 4.33
CA ARG A 375 -15.39 -4.96 5.39
C ARG A 375 -14.72 -3.69 4.84
N ALA A 376 -13.89 -3.06 5.63
CA ALA A 376 -13.26 -1.78 5.28
C ALA A 376 -12.18 -1.91 4.19
N SER A 377 -11.45 -3.04 4.15
CA SER A 377 -10.43 -3.35 3.14
C SER A 377 -10.37 -4.86 2.91
N ASP A 378 -9.57 -5.32 1.97
CA ASP A 378 -9.15 -6.71 1.85
C ASP A 378 -7.93 -7.03 2.72
N HIS A 379 -7.21 -6.01 3.20
CA HIS A 379 -6.15 -6.13 4.19
C HIS A 379 -6.63 -5.79 5.60
N ALA A 380 -6.08 -6.49 6.59
CA ALA A 380 -6.19 -6.13 8.00
C ALA A 380 -5.13 -5.10 8.37
N PRO A 381 -5.46 -4.02 9.09
CA PRO A 381 -4.45 -3.08 9.56
C PRO A 381 -3.56 -3.71 10.61
N ILE A 382 -2.33 -3.23 10.69
CA ILE A 382 -1.38 -3.56 11.75
C ILE A 382 -1.15 -2.33 12.61
N VAL A 383 -1.04 -2.54 13.92
CA VAL A 383 -0.76 -1.49 14.92
C VAL A 383 0.47 -1.86 15.71
N ALA A 384 1.33 -0.88 15.96
CA ALA A 384 2.47 -1.04 16.85
C ALA A 384 2.59 0.15 17.81
N THR A 385 3.14 -0.12 18.98
CA THR A 385 3.57 0.91 19.94
C THR A 385 5.09 0.86 20.04
N LEU A 386 5.73 2.01 19.84
CA LEU A 386 7.18 2.18 19.87
C LEU A 386 7.55 3.24 20.91
N GLN A 387 8.76 3.16 21.46
CA GLN A 387 9.29 4.21 22.32
C GLN A 387 10.35 5.00 21.56
N LEU A 388 10.20 6.33 21.56
CA LEU A 388 11.26 7.20 21.08
C LEU A 388 12.42 7.19 22.07
N PRO A 389 13.68 7.26 21.58
CA PRO A 389 14.82 7.42 22.47
C PRO A 389 14.66 8.73 23.26
N PRO A 390 15.13 8.79 24.51
CA PRO A 390 15.19 10.05 25.23
C PRO A 390 15.99 11.06 24.43
N GLY A 391 15.46 12.29 24.35
CA GLY A 391 16.10 13.40 23.61
C GLY A 391 17.40 13.86 24.24
#